data_5ef4fcbe4209235fe7d1518f3587dc0c
#
_entry.id   5ef4fcbe4209235fe7d1518f3587dc0c
#
_cell.length_a   1.000
_cell.length_b   1.000
_cell.length_c   1.000
_cell.angle_alpha   90.00
_cell.angle_beta   90.00
_cell.angle_gamma   90.00
#
_symmetry.space_group_name_H-M   'P 1'
#
loop_
_entity.id
_entity.type
_entity.pdbx_description
1 polymer ?
#
loop_
_entity_poly.entity_id
_entity_poly.type
_entity_poly.pdbx_seq_one_letter_code
_entity_poly.pdbx_strand_id
1 'polypeptide(L)'
;MAKAPGISEQTTPPFNILILAQSGKLEHQALILTASLRASSPRWQGRLIVAEPLPEGAWDRHQTAISPAHRALLTELGAEITPFTARHFGAAYPHGNKIEALALLPQGAPFLFLDSDTLITGELADLAIDFTRPSASMRREGTWPHPPLYGPGYGEIWRSMYQRFGLDYETSLDLTQPDEHWERYLYFNAGWFFGTDPAEFHRRFLSWALAIRDEPQDELANQVLDPWLDQAVLPLVIHSLGGGRPGPELAGLDGDVTCHYRNLPLLYARESDRVIEVLEQATAPNRIKQVLREWFPARKLIYQGKGRDKIRPIFAGAPLPSQERPIRQVLKKTDWWLV
;
A
#
# COMPACT_ATOMS: atom_id res chain seq x y z
N MET A 1 -18.91 18.25 -43.65
CA MET A 1 -18.26 17.23 -42.80
C MET A 1 -17.70 17.96 -41.57
N ALA A 2 -18.39 17.87 -40.44
CA ALA A 2 -17.92 18.46 -39.19
C ALA A 2 -16.88 17.52 -38.56
N LYS A 3 -15.69 18.05 -38.24
CA LYS A 3 -14.63 17.39 -37.51
C LYS A 3 -15.16 17.06 -36.10
N ALA A 4 -15.09 15.80 -35.71
CA ALA A 4 -15.35 15.38 -34.33
C ALA A 4 -14.42 16.14 -33.36
N PRO A 5 -14.91 16.56 -32.19
CA PRO A 5 -14.05 17.18 -31.18
C PRO A 5 -12.99 16.17 -30.74
N GLY A 6 -11.73 16.57 -30.84
CA GLY A 6 -10.60 15.77 -30.37
C GLY A 6 -10.77 15.48 -28.87
N ILE A 7 -10.66 14.22 -28.52
CA ILE A 7 -10.47 13.77 -27.12
C ILE A 7 -9.16 14.42 -26.67
N SER A 8 -9.25 15.40 -25.77
CA SER A 8 -8.06 15.91 -25.08
C SER A 8 -7.43 14.75 -24.32
N GLU A 9 -6.21 14.37 -24.67
CA GLU A 9 -5.40 13.49 -23.81
C GLU A 9 -5.30 14.18 -22.44
N GLN A 10 -6.08 13.71 -21.49
CA GLN A 10 -5.94 14.14 -20.11
C GLN A 10 -4.66 13.50 -19.59
N THR A 11 -3.56 14.21 -19.70
CA THR A 11 -2.30 13.83 -19.05
C THR A 11 -2.46 14.03 -17.54
N THR A 12 -2.26 12.97 -16.78
CA THR A 12 -2.22 13.06 -15.31
C THR A 12 -1.20 14.12 -14.88
N PRO A 13 -1.57 15.06 -13.99
CA PRO A 13 -0.63 16.07 -13.53
C PRO A 13 0.57 15.39 -12.82
N PRO A 14 1.75 16.00 -12.82
CA PRO A 14 2.88 15.49 -12.04
C PRO A 14 2.48 15.30 -10.57
N PHE A 15 2.79 14.14 -10.01
CA PHE A 15 2.50 13.81 -8.62
C PHE A 15 3.71 13.17 -7.95
N ASN A 16 3.78 13.28 -6.62
CA ASN A 16 4.85 12.70 -5.83
C ASN A 16 4.46 11.30 -5.35
N ILE A 17 5.45 10.41 -5.21
CA ILE A 17 5.25 9.10 -4.60
C ILE A 17 5.90 9.11 -3.21
N LEU A 18 5.16 8.63 -2.22
CA LEU A 18 5.64 8.41 -0.87
C LEU A 18 5.68 6.90 -0.59
N ILE A 19 6.82 6.42 -0.12
CA ILE A 19 6.99 5.06 0.39
C ILE A 19 7.71 5.11 1.74
N LEU A 20 7.68 4.00 2.47
CA LEU A 20 8.41 3.84 3.72
C LEU A 20 9.63 2.95 3.52
N ALA A 21 10.73 3.25 4.20
CA ALA A 21 11.85 2.33 4.34
C ALA A 21 12.44 2.42 5.73
N GLN A 22 12.78 1.28 6.29
CA GLN A 22 13.54 1.17 7.53
C GLN A 22 14.37 -0.12 7.51
N SER A 23 15.34 -0.21 8.38
CA SER A 23 16.22 -1.37 8.53
C SER A 23 15.45 -2.69 8.49
N GLY A 24 16.03 -3.69 7.84
CA GLY A 24 15.46 -5.02 7.66
C GLY A 24 14.63 -5.16 6.37
N LYS A 25 13.50 -5.84 6.42
CA LYS A 25 12.70 -6.19 5.23
C LYS A 25 12.34 -4.99 4.37
N LEU A 26 11.93 -3.87 4.99
CA LEU A 26 11.41 -2.71 4.26
C LEU A 26 12.48 -2.01 3.41
N GLU A 27 13.75 -1.96 3.81
CA GLU A 27 14.80 -1.36 2.97
C GLU A 27 15.02 -2.15 1.68
N HIS A 28 14.92 -3.48 1.72
CA HIS A 28 15.03 -4.34 0.54
C HIS A 28 13.81 -4.16 -0.38
N GLN A 29 12.62 -4.08 0.19
CA GLN A 29 11.37 -3.87 -0.55
C GLN A 29 11.35 -2.49 -1.21
N ALA A 30 11.75 -1.42 -0.50
CA ALA A 30 11.88 -0.09 -1.05
C ALA A 30 12.89 -0.03 -2.22
N LEU A 31 13.99 -0.79 -2.13
CA LEU A 31 14.96 -0.89 -3.24
C LEU A 31 14.35 -1.58 -4.47
N ILE A 32 13.59 -2.67 -4.28
CA ILE A 32 12.89 -3.36 -5.37
C ILE A 32 11.85 -2.42 -6.02
N LEU A 33 11.02 -1.73 -5.21
CA LEU A 33 10.06 -0.76 -5.71
C LEU A 33 10.75 0.34 -6.53
N THR A 34 11.78 0.95 -5.97
CA THR A 34 12.51 2.05 -6.64
C THR A 34 13.15 1.59 -7.95
N ALA A 35 13.77 0.41 -7.96
CA ALA A 35 14.38 -0.16 -9.17
C ALA A 35 13.32 -0.46 -10.24
N SER A 36 12.18 -1.03 -9.85
CA SER A 36 11.09 -1.32 -10.79
C SER A 36 10.42 -0.05 -11.30
N LEU A 37 10.29 1.00 -10.48
CA LEU A 37 9.78 2.30 -10.90
C LEU A 37 10.65 2.89 -12.02
N ARG A 38 11.97 2.89 -11.86
CA ARG A 38 12.88 3.43 -12.89
C ARG A 38 12.89 2.60 -14.17
N ALA A 39 12.70 1.29 -14.05
CA ALA A 39 12.66 0.39 -15.21
C ALA A 39 11.33 0.45 -15.97
N SER A 40 10.19 0.54 -15.25
CA SER A 40 8.86 0.37 -15.85
C SER A 40 8.09 1.67 -16.06
N SER A 41 8.52 2.77 -15.44
CA SER A 41 7.83 4.07 -15.52
C SER A 41 8.80 5.23 -15.79
N PRO A 42 9.52 5.21 -16.93
CA PRO A 42 10.53 6.22 -17.24
C PRO A 42 9.94 7.61 -17.58
N ARG A 43 8.65 7.72 -17.91
CA ARG A 43 7.97 8.99 -18.21
C ARG A 43 7.42 9.68 -16.98
N TRP A 44 7.30 8.98 -15.85
CA TRP A 44 6.88 9.60 -14.61
C TRP A 44 7.93 10.58 -14.09
N GLN A 45 7.52 11.82 -13.80
CA GLN A 45 8.43 12.95 -13.49
C GLN A 45 8.26 13.49 -12.05
N GLY A 46 7.54 12.79 -11.18
CA GLY A 46 7.37 13.19 -9.79
C GLY A 46 8.63 12.95 -8.94
N ARG A 47 8.56 13.33 -7.66
CA ARG A 47 9.56 13.01 -6.64
C ARG A 47 9.21 11.68 -5.98
N LEU A 48 10.18 10.78 -5.86
CA LEU A 48 10.05 9.59 -5.02
C LEU A 48 10.62 9.92 -3.63
N ILE A 49 9.75 10.08 -2.66
CA ILE A 49 10.10 10.35 -1.27
C ILE A 49 10.08 9.03 -0.51
N VAL A 50 11.23 8.68 0.04
CA VAL A 50 11.42 7.50 0.89
C VAL A 50 11.47 7.99 2.34
N ALA A 51 10.39 7.83 3.07
CA ALA A 51 10.30 8.21 4.46
C ALA A 51 11.04 7.20 5.34
N GLU A 52 11.99 7.68 6.12
CA GLU A 52 12.79 6.88 7.05
C GLU A 52 12.47 7.28 8.49
N PRO A 53 11.82 6.42 9.29
CA PRO A 53 11.63 6.73 10.70
C PRO A 53 12.97 6.69 11.44
N LEU A 54 13.27 7.76 12.19
CA LEU A 54 14.46 7.83 13.02
C LEU A 54 14.35 6.91 14.25
N PRO A 55 15.48 6.38 14.78
CA PRO A 55 15.51 5.56 15.99
C PRO A 55 15.34 6.41 17.27
N GLU A 56 14.30 7.23 17.31
CA GLU A 56 13.96 8.15 18.38
C GLU A 56 12.43 8.30 18.49
N GLY A 57 11.96 9.05 19.49
CA GLY A 57 10.52 9.23 19.71
C GLY A 57 9.82 7.90 19.95
N ALA A 58 8.78 7.58 19.18
CA ALA A 58 8.05 6.34 19.30
C ALA A 58 8.85 5.10 18.79
N TRP A 59 10.04 5.30 18.20
CA TRP A 59 10.99 4.27 17.81
C TRP A 59 12.23 4.20 18.72
N ASP A 60 12.22 4.89 19.87
CA ASP A 60 13.34 4.82 20.82
C ASP A 60 13.75 3.36 21.09
N ARG A 61 15.07 3.09 21.09
CA ARG A 61 15.70 1.77 21.27
C ARG A 61 15.45 0.74 20.16
N HIS A 62 14.86 1.15 19.03
CA HIS A 62 14.63 0.28 17.87
C HIS A 62 15.55 0.69 16.72
N GLN A 63 16.12 -0.30 16.02
CA GLN A 63 16.90 -0.03 14.83
C GLN A 63 15.96 0.24 13.65
N THR A 64 15.98 1.46 13.14
CA THR A 64 15.17 1.87 11.99
C THR A 64 16.00 2.37 10.82
N ALA A 65 17.25 2.77 11.06
CA ALA A 65 18.10 3.38 10.05
C ALA A 65 18.37 2.45 8.86
N ILE A 66 18.11 2.95 7.67
CA ILE A 66 18.42 2.27 6.40
C ILE A 66 19.94 2.05 6.31
N SER A 67 20.37 0.85 5.91
CA SER A 67 21.78 0.53 5.77
C SER A 67 22.47 1.42 4.73
N PRO A 68 23.78 1.72 4.89
CA PRO A 68 24.50 2.59 3.96
C PRO A 68 24.43 2.11 2.49
N ALA A 69 24.43 0.79 2.27
CA ALA A 69 24.38 0.22 0.94
C ALA A 69 23.02 0.46 0.26
N HIS A 70 21.90 0.26 0.99
CA HIS A 70 20.57 0.57 0.48
C HIS A 70 20.39 2.07 0.24
N ARG A 71 20.84 2.90 1.19
CA ARG A 71 20.79 4.36 1.07
C ARG A 71 21.48 4.85 -0.20
N ALA A 72 22.70 4.38 -0.46
CA ALA A 72 23.46 4.75 -1.64
C ALA A 72 22.73 4.37 -2.93
N LEU A 73 22.17 3.17 -3.02
CA LEU A 73 21.42 2.72 -4.20
C LEU A 73 20.09 3.45 -4.39
N LEU A 74 19.32 3.66 -3.33
CA LEU A 74 18.08 4.42 -3.39
C LEU A 74 18.35 5.84 -3.91
N THR A 75 19.38 6.51 -3.40
CA THR A 75 19.78 7.86 -3.85
C THR A 75 20.25 7.84 -5.31
N GLU A 76 21.07 6.86 -5.72
CA GLU A 76 21.51 6.70 -7.11
C GLU A 76 20.35 6.49 -8.07
N LEU A 77 19.33 5.75 -7.64
CA LEU A 77 18.08 5.57 -8.38
C LEU A 77 17.16 6.80 -8.31
N GLY A 78 17.61 7.91 -7.73
CA GLY A 78 16.90 9.18 -7.68
C GLY A 78 15.77 9.23 -6.67
N ALA A 79 15.82 8.41 -5.61
CA ALA A 79 14.94 8.54 -4.48
C ALA A 79 15.46 9.61 -3.51
N GLU A 80 14.55 10.36 -2.91
CA GLU A 80 14.83 11.34 -1.87
C GLU A 80 14.52 10.71 -0.50
N ILE A 81 15.58 10.34 0.23
CA ILE A 81 15.42 9.76 1.56
C ILE A 81 15.22 10.89 2.57
N THR A 82 14.04 10.94 3.17
CA THR A 82 13.64 11.98 4.10
C THR A 82 13.42 11.37 5.48
N PRO A 83 14.31 11.63 6.45
CA PRO A 83 14.14 11.14 7.81
C PRO A 83 13.02 11.89 8.54
N PHE A 84 12.32 11.19 9.45
CA PHE A 84 11.32 11.80 10.32
C PHE A 84 11.28 11.13 11.70
N THR A 85 10.87 11.91 12.71
CA THR A 85 10.61 11.39 14.05
C THR A 85 9.15 10.96 14.16
N ALA A 86 8.88 9.66 14.27
CA ALA A 86 7.55 9.16 14.60
C ALA A 86 7.22 9.49 16.07
N ARG A 87 6.08 10.10 16.30
CA ARG A 87 5.69 10.61 17.64
C ARG A 87 4.55 9.84 18.28
N HIS A 88 3.68 9.24 17.47
CA HIS A 88 2.39 8.75 17.91
C HIS A 88 2.25 7.22 17.84
N PHE A 89 2.91 6.56 16.90
CA PHE A 89 2.71 5.14 16.63
C PHE A 89 3.97 4.31 16.85
N GLY A 90 5.01 4.51 16.06
CA GLY A 90 6.32 3.87 16.21
C GLY A 90 6.26 2.35 16.32
N ALA A 91 7.04 1.80 17.25
CA ALA A 91 7.14 0.36 17.47
C ALA A 91 5.84 -0.29 17.98
N ALA A 92 4.98 0.47 18.65
CA ALA A 92 3.70 -0.04 19.15
C ALA A 92 2.69 -0.30 18.01
N TYR A 93 2.78 0.47 16.92
CA TYR A 93 1.94 0.31 15.75
C TYR A 93 2.71 0.74 14.48
N PRO A 94 3.58 -0.12 13.92
CA PRO A 94 4.45 0.24 12.80
C PRO A 94 3.72 0.69 11.53
N HIS A 95 2.49 0.23 11.31
CA HIS A 95 1.64 0.67 10.19
C HIS A 95 1.29 2.17 10.27
N GLY A 96 1.32 2.77 11.47
CA GLY A 96 1.10 4.19 11.67
C GLY A 96 2.18 5.11 11.07
N ASN A 97 3.36 4.57 10.77
CA ASN A 97 4.41 5.33 10.08
C ASN A 97 3.92 5.93 8.76
N LYS A 98 3.06 5.24 8.01
CA LYS A 98 2.49 5.78 6.76
C LYS A 98 1.64 7.02 7.00
N ILE A 99 0.97 7.09 8.15
CA ILE A 99 0.14 8.23 8.52
C ILE A 99 1.05 9.43 8.84
N GLU A 100 2.04 9.23 9.71
CA GLU A 100 2.95 10.32 10.14
C GLU A 100 3.84 10.80 8.98
N ALA A 101 4.27 9.90 8.10
CA ALA A 101 5.14 10.23 6.96
C ALA A 101 4.48 11.13 5.91
N LEU A 102 3.15 11.19 5.84
CA LEU A 102 2.44 12.10 4.92
C LEU A 102 2.84 13.57 5.13
N ALA A 103 3.27 13.94 6.34
CA ALA A 103 3.77 15.29 6.65
C ALA A 103 5.05 15.68 5.87
N LEU A 104 5.75 14.72 5.28
CA LEU A 104 6.98 14.94 4.50
C LEU A 104 6.69 15.36 3.06
N LEU A 105 5.47 15.16 2.60
CA LEU A 105 5.08 15.48 1.23
C LEU A 105 5.03 17.00 1.00
N PRO A 106 5.47 17.49 -0.16
CA PRO A 106 5.35 18.89 -0.52
C PRO A 106 3.89 19.35 -0.51
N GLN A 107 3.62 20.48 0.13
CA GLN A 107 2.28 21.08 0.12
C GLN A 107 1.88 21.53 -1.28
N GLY A 108 0.58 21.42 -1.58
CA GLY A 108 0.02 21.89 -2.85
C GLY A 108 0.38 21.03 -4.07
N ALA A 109 0.93 19.83 -3.86
CA ALA A 109 1.23 18.88 -4.91
C ALA A 109 0.50 17.55 -4.68
N PRO A 110 -0.11 16.95 -5.71
CA PRO A 110 -0.74 15.65 -5.60
C PRO A 110 0.26 14.56 -5.18
N PHE A 111 -0.25 13.54 -4.51
CA PHE A 111 0.58 12.43 -4.06
C PHE A 111 -0.10 11.07 -4.27
N LEU A 112 0.73 10.05 -4.43
CA LEU A 112 0.39 8.64 -4.37
C LEU A 112 1.26 7.98 -3.28
N PHE A 113 0.63 7.39 -2.26
CA PHE A 113 1.30 6.52 -1.32
C PHE A 113 1.30 5.09 -1.86
N LEU A 114 2.43 4.39 -1.70
CA LEU A 114 2.57 2.97 -2.00
C LEU A 114 3.23 2.25 -0.82
N ASP A 115 2.68 1.11 -0.42
CA ASP A 115 3.42 0.20 0.48
C ASP A 115 4.69 -0.29 -0.22
N SER A 116 5.78 -0.40 0.53
CA SER A 116 7.13 -0.68 -0.03
C SER A 116 7.23 -2.07 -0.68
N ASP A 117 6.32 -2.99 -0.36
CA ASP A 117 6.17 -4.29 -0.99
C ASP A 117 5.29 -4.25 -2.26
N THR A 118 5.41 -3.15 -2.99
CA THR A 118 4.80 -2.93 -4.31
C THR A 118 5.88 -3.00 -5.40
N LEU A 119 5.59 -3.69 -6.49
CA LEU A 119 6.39 -3.70 -7.71
C LEU A 119 5.70 -2.82 -8.77
N ILE A 120 6.44 -1.92 -9.38
CA ILE A 120 5.93 -1.13 -10.51
C ILE A 120 6.12 -1.94 -11.79
N THR A 121 5.02 -2.25 -12.46
CA THR A 121 5.00 -3.14 -13.63
C THR A 121 4.58 -2.46 -14.92
N GLY A 122 4.20 -1.19 -14.85
CA GLY A 122 3.78 -0.38 -15.99
C GLY A 122 4.06 1.10 -15.81
N GLU A 123 3.66 1.90 -16.78
CA GLU A 123 3.91 3.34 -16.80
C GLU A 123 2.86 4.11 -15.98
N LEU A 124 3.30 4.72 -14.90
CA LEU A 124 2.43 5.51 -14.01
C LEU A 124 1.87 6.77 -14.68
N ALA A 125 2.61 7.33 -15.64
CA ALA A 125 2.17 8.52 -16.38
C ALA A 125 0.95 8.26 -17.28
N ASP A 126 0.63 7.00 -17.57
CA ASP A 126 -0.53 6.60 -18.38
C ASP A 126 -1.81 6.42 -17.56
N LEU A 127 -1.72 6.48 -16.23
CA LEU A 127 -2.89 6.36 -15.37
C LEU A 127 -3.70 7.66 -15.36
N ALA A 128 -5.00 7.58 -15.56
CA ALA A 128 -5.91 8.72 -15.50
C ALA A 128 -6.36 8.95 -14.04
N ILE A 129 -5.44 9.40 -13.16
CA ILE A 129 -5.75 9.65 -11.76
C ILE A 129 -6.37 11.03 -11.58
N ASP A 130 -7.61 11.08 -11.09
CA ASP A 130 -8.22 12.30 -10.57
C ASP A 130 -7.90 12.47 -9.08
N PHE A 131 -6.83 13.20 -8.79
CA PHE A 131 -6.38 13.43 -7.42
C PHE A 131 -7.38 14.24 -6.57
N THR A 132 -8.36 14.91 -7.17
CA THR A 132 -9.41 15.63 -6.44
C THR A 132 -10.46 14.70 -5.85
N ARG A 133 -10.48 13.45 -6.29
CA ARG A 133 -11.36 12.39 -5.78
C ARG A 133 -10.52 11.24 -5.21
N PRO A 134 -9.98 11.39 -4.01
CA PRO A 134 -9.08 10.41 -3.41
C PRO A 134 -9.70 9.01 -3.36
N SER A 135 -8.85 8.00 -3.51
CA SER A 135 -9.26 6.60 -3.44
C SER A 135 -8.10 5.75 -2.90
N ALA A 136 -8.36 4.45 -2.71
CA ALA A 136 -7.38 3.49 -2.23
C ALA A 136 -7.65 2.08 -2.78
N SER A 137 -6.68 1.16 -2.58
CA SER A 137 -6.77 -0.21 -3.05
C SER A 137 -7.99 -0.96 -2.51
N MET A 138 -8.71 -1.62 -3.41
CA MET A 138 -9.77 -2.58 -3.09
C MET A 138 -9.28 -4.03 -3.06
N ARG A 139 -8.00 -4.29 -3.32
CA ARG A 139 -7.42 -5.64 -3.28
C ARG A 139 -7.20 -6.10 -1.83
N ARG A 140 -8.29 -6.49 -1.19
CA ARG A 140 -8.35 -6.88 0.22
C ARG A 140 -8.15 -8.39 0.39
N GLU A 141 -7.57 -8.79 1.53
CA GLU A 141 -7.44 -10.20 1.94
C GLU A 141 -8.38 -10.56 3.11
N GLY A 142 -9.04 -9.57 3.65
CA GLY A 142 -9.99 -9.66 4.74
C GLY A 142 -10.77 -8.38 4.86
N THR A 143 -11.49 -8.26 5.92
CA THR A 143 -12.25 -7.05 6.26
C THR A 143 -12.08 -6.69 7.72
N TRP A 144 -12.30 -5.47 8.03
CA TRP A 144 -12.53 -4.93 9.36
C TRP A 144 -13.83 -4.09 9.27
N PRO A 145 -14.64 -3.98 10.29
CA PRO A 145 -14.56 -4.62 11.62
C PRO A 145 -14.86 -6.12 11.59
N HIS A 146 -14.71 -6.76 12.76
CA HIS A 146 -15.13 -8.15 12.98
C HIS A 146 -16.32 -8.15 13.96
N PRO A 147 -17.55 -8.01 13.48
CA PRO A 147 -18.73 -7.98 14.35
C PRO A 147 -18.80 -9.22 15.24
N PRO A 148 -19.02 -9.06 16.55
CA PRO A 148 -19.20 -10.19 17.45
C PRO A 148 -20.57 -10.84 17.21
N LEU A 149 -20.73 -12.10 17.66
CA LEU A 149 -21.99 -12.82 17.52
C LEU A 149 -23.16 -12.10 18.22
N TYR A 150 -22.86 -11.45 19.35
CA TYR A 150 -23.80 -10.63 20.11
C TYR A 150 -23.16 -9.25 20.32
N GLY A 151 -23.69 -8.23 19.68
CA GLY A 151 -23.18 -6.86 19.74
C GLY A 151 -23.36 -6.10 18.44
N PRO A 152 -22.66 -4.95 18.28
CA PRO A 152 -22.81 -4.12 17.09
C PRO A 152 -22.45 -4.85 15.81
N GLY A 153 -23.29 -4.71 14.78
CA GLY A 153 -23.04 -5.21 13.43
C GLY A 153 -22.11 -4.28 12.65
N TYR A 154 -21.88 -4.66 11.37
CA TYR A 154 -21.11 -3.80 10.45
C TYR A 154 -21.71 -2.39 10.35
N GLY A 155 -23.03 -2.30 10.16
CA GLY A 155 -23.74 -1.05 9.98
C GLY A 155 -23.64 -0.13 11.20
N GLU A 156 -23.77 -0.67 12.41
CA GLU A 156 -23.68 0.12 13.64
C GLU A 156 -22.26 0.64 13.86
N ILE A 157 -21.24 -0.22 13.70
CA ILE A 157 -19.84 0.16 13.87
C ILE A 157 -19.44 1.26 12.88
N TRP A 158 -19.72 1.07 11.58
CA TRP A 158 -19.38 2.07 10.57
C TRP A 158 -20.16 3.37 10.77
N ARG A 159 -21.47 3.28 11.05
CA ARG A 159 -22.29 4.48 11.29
C ARG A 159 -21.77 5.29 12.47
N SER A 160 -21.38 4.66 13.58
CA SER A 160 -20.83 5.37 14.74
C SER A 160 -19.55 6.11 14.38
N MET A 161 -18.65 5.49 13.61
CA MET A 161 -17.41 6.13 13.16
C MET A 161 -17.68 7.33 12.23
N TYR A 162 -18.62 7.20 11.28
CA TYR A 162 -18.99 8.31 10.40
C TYR A 162 -19.62 9.46 11.17
N GLN A 163 -20.53 9.18 12.10
CA GLN A 163 -21.19 10.18 12.96
C GLN A 163 -20.20 10.94 13.82
N ARG A 164 -19.18 10.25 14.37
CA ARG A 164 -18.12 10.86 15.18
C ARG A 164 -17.44 12.03 14.45
N PHE A 165 -17.25 11.92 13.15
CA PHE A 165 -16.57 12.93 12.33
C PHE A 165 -17.53 13.76 11.48
N GLY A 166 -18.84 13.67 11.72
CA GLY A 166 -19.86 14.43 11.00
C GLY A 166 -19.98 14.11 9.53
N LEU A 167 -19.69 12.85 9.15
CA LEU A 167 -19.74 12.40 7.77
C LEU A 167 -21.06 11.76 7.40
N ASP A 168 -21.45 11.89 6.13
CA ASP A 168 -22.64 11.23 5.60
C ASP A 168 -22.38 9.75 5.37
N TYR A 169 -22.85 8.93 6.29
CA TYR A 169 -22.71 7.48 6.25
C TYR A 169 -23.41 6.85 5.05
N GLU A 170 -24.62 7.31 4.72
CA GLU A 170 -25.47 6.67 3.71
C GLU A 170 -24.83 6.77 2.31
N THR A 171 -24.14 7.85 2.00
CA THR A 171 -23.45 8.05 0.71
C THR A 171 -22.19 7.20 0.55
N SER A 172 -21.69 6.58 1.63
CA SER A 172 -20.55 5.67 1.59
C SER A 172 -20.90 4.24 1.22
N LEU A 173 -22.21 3.89 1.29
CA LEU A 173 -22.67 2.52 1.14
C LEU A 173 -22.76 2.08 -0.33
N ASP A 174 -22.45 0.83 -0.57
CA ASP A 174 -22.79 0.13 -1.79
C ASP A 174 -24.15 -0.58 -1.62
N LEU A 175 -25.21 0.06 -2.08
CA LEU A 175 -26.58 -0.43 -1.95
C LEU A 175 -26.88 -1.65 -2.85
N THR A 176 -25.95 -2.08 -3.70
CA THR A 176 -26.07 -3.33 -4.46
C THR A 176 -25.78 -4.55 -3.59
N GLN A 177 -25.10 -4.35 -2.46
CA GLN A 177 -24.80 -5.38 -1.50
C GLN A 177 -25.86 -5.48 -0.41
N PRO A 178 -26.15 -6.70 0.10
CA PRO A 178 -27.09 -6.90 1.19
C PRO A 178 -26.69 -6.12 2.46
N ASP A 179 -27.68 -5.85 3.31
CA ASP A 179 -27.40 -5.30 4.63
C ASP A 179 -26.54 -6.26 5.46
N GLU A 180 -25.70 -5.72 6.33
CA GLU A 180 -24.73 -6.46 7.14
C GLU A 180 -23.74 -7.34 6.32
N HIS A 181 -23.67 -7.15 4.99
CA HIS A 181 -22.62 -7.76 4.18
C HIS A 181 -21.38 -6.85 4.14
N TRP A 182 -20.22 -7.40 4.42
CA TRP A 182 -18.98 -6.64 4.56
C TRP A 182 -18.59 -5.79 3.32
N GLU A 183 -19.00 -6.16 2.10
CA GLU A 183 -18.72 -5.40 0.87
C GLU A 183 -19.59 -4.14 0.72
N ARG A 184 -20.69 -4.06 1.45
CA ARG A 184 -21.55 -2.88 1.46
C ARG A 184 -20.83 -1.64 1.98
N TYR A 185 -19.89 -1.81 2.90
CA TYR A 185 -19.20 -0.72 3.60
C TYR A 185 -17.92 -0.32 2.88
N LEU A 186 -17.65 1.00 2.86
CA LEU A 186 -16.42 1.51 2.29
C LEU A 186 -15.23 1.07 3.17
N TYR A 187 -14.40 0.20 2.62
CA TYR A 187 -13.21 -0.31 3.30
C TYR A 187 -12.13 -0.61 2.29
N PHE A 188 -10.90 -0.23 2.58
CA PHE A 188 -9.76 -0.33 1.69
C PHE A 188 -8.62 -1.18 2.27
N ASN A 189 -7.82 -1.75 1.38
CA ASN A 189 -6.45 -2.09 1.70
C ASN A 189 -5.60 -0.80 1.57
N ALA A 190 -4.80 -0.49 2.59
CA ALA A 190 -3.96 0.70 2.59
C ALA A 190 -2.63 0.52 1.83
N GLY A 191 -2.57 -0.40 0.86
CA GLY A 191 -1.38 -0.67 0.04
C GLY A 191 -1.07 0.43 -0.96
N TRP A 192 -2.09 1.15 -1.43
CA TRP A 192 -1.97 2.44 -2.10
C TRP A 192 -3.17 3.33 -1.76
N PHE A 193 -2.92 4.63 -1.72
CA PHE A 193 -3.93 5.67 -1.66
C PHE A 193 -3.32 6.99 -2.16
N PHE A 194 -4.17 7.92 -2.55
CA PHE A 194 -3.74 9.20 -3.11
C PHE A 194 -4.67 10.35 -2.73
N GLY A 195 -4.20 11.57 -2.99
CA GLY A 195 -4.97 12.80 -2.83
C GLY A 195 -4.27 14.02 -3.40
N THR A 196 -5.00 15.12 -3.49
CA THR A 196 -4.49 16.40 -3.99
C THR A 196 -3.70 17.16 -2.95
N ASP A 197 -4.18 17.20 -1.71
CA ASP A 197 -3.59 17.97 -0.62
C ASP A 197 -3.06 17.04 0.49
N PRO A 198 -1.75 16.78 0.50
CA PRO A 198 -1.15 15.92 1.51
C PRO A 198 -1.25 16.48 2.93
N ALA A 199 -1.26 17.81 3.11
CA ALA A 199 -1.34 18.42 4.43
C ALA A 199 -2.72 18.20 5.07
N GLU A 200 -3.80 18.41 4.30
CA GLU A 200 -5.16 18.17 4.79
C GLU A 200 -5.43 16.67 4.96
N PHE A 201 -4.95 15.83 4.03
CA PHE A 201 -5.05 14.37 4.15
C PHE A 201 -4.35 13.87 5.42
N HIS A 202 -3.10 14.30 5.65
CA HIS A 202 -2.33 13.98 6.86
C HIS A 202 -3.04 14.44 8.12
N ARG A 203 -3.49 15.69 8.16
CA ARG A 203 -4.17 16.27 9.32
C ARG A 203 -5.39 15.45 9.76
N ARG A 204 -6.25 15.08 8.78
CA ARG A 204 -7.44 14.24 9.07
C ARG A 204 -7.03 12.85 9.48
N PHE A 205 -6.14 12.21 8.70
CA PHE A 205 -5.74 10.84 8.96
C PHE A 205 -5.12 10.68 10.34
N LEU A 206 -4.17 11.56 10.70
CA LEU A 206 -3.52 11.52 12.00
C LEU A 206 -4.51 11.80 13.14
N SER A 207 -5.25 12.92 13.07
CA SER A 207 -6.15 13.29 14.15
C SER A 207 -7.26 12.25 14.39
N TRP A 208 -7.80 11.67 13.33
CA TRP A 208 -8.87 10.68 13.45
C TRP A 208 -8.36 9.30 13.89
N ALA A 209 -7.15 8.91 13.43
CA ALA A 209 -6.52 7.69 13.93
C ALA A 209 -6.23 7.76 15.42
N LEU A 210 -5.72 8.89 15.89
CA LEU A 210 -5.50 9.14 17.32
C LEU A 210 -6.83 9.13 18.09
N ALA A 211 -7.84 9.83 17.60
CA ALA A 211 -9.15 9.88 18.26
C ALA A 211 -9.77 8.46 18.39
N ILE A 212 -9.75 7.66 17.34
CA ILE A 212 -10.30 6.29 17.37
C ILE A 212 -9.47 5.39 18.28
N ARG A 213 -8.14 5.52 18.28
CA ARG A 213 -7.25 4.71 19.12
C ARG A 213 -7.39 5.02 20.59
N ASP A 214 -7.39 6.32 20.93
CA ASP A 214 -7.26 6.79 22.31
C ASP A 214 -8.61 6.87 23.04
N GLU A 215 -9.70 7.08 22.28
CA GLU A 215 -11.05 7.20 22.78
C GLU A 215 -12.03 6.44 21.89
N PRO A 216 -11.93 5.10 21.80
CA PRO A 216 -12.84 4.32 20.97
C PRO A 216 -14.29 4.46 21.46
N GLN A 217 -15.24 4.49 20.51
CA GLN A 217 -16.66 4.51 20.82
C GLN A 217 -17.11 3.12 21.34
N ASP A 218 -18.25 3.08 22.03
CA ASP A 218 -18.78 1.84 22.62
C ASP A 218 -18.95 0.73 21.57
N GLU A 219 -19.34 1.05 20.34
CA GLU A 219 -19.50 0.10 19.25
C GLU A 219 -18.17 -0.56 18.83
N LEU A 220 -17.03 0.08 19.16
CA LEU A 220 -15.68 -0.44 18.90
C LEU A 220 -15.09 -1.21 20.08
N ALA A 221 -15.78 -1.30 21.22
CA ALA A 221 -15.24 -1.90 22.45
C ALA A 221 -14.71 -3.35 22.28
N ASN A 222 -15.29 -4.10 21.34
CA ASN A 222 -14.89 -5.48 21.04
C ASN A 222 -14.06 -5.59 19.75
N GLN A 223 -13.59 -4.45 19.18
CA GLN A 223 -12.79 -4.45 17.96
C GLN A 223 -11.31 -4.36 18.28
N VAL A 224 -10.51 -5.13 17.53
CA VAL A 224 -9.05 -5.04 17.56
C VAL A 224 -8.62 -4.03 16.49
N LEU A 225 -7.90 -2.99 16.93
CA LEU A 225 -7.41 -1.94 16.02
C LEU A 225 -6.01 -2.27 15.45
N ASP A 226 -5.21 -3.08 16.11
CA ASP A 226 -3.93 -3.55 15.58
C ASP A 226 -4.13 -4.90 14.85
N PRO A 227 -3.76 -5.02 13.56
CA PRO A 227 -3.04 -4.07 12.69
C PRO A 227 -3.95 -3.21 11.78
N TRP A 228 -5.21 -2.98 12.13
CA TRP A 228 -6.26 -2.49 11.24
C TRP A 228 -6.54 -0.98 11.31
N LEU A 229 -5.94 -0.25 12.26
CA LEU A 229 -6.28 1.15 12.53
C LEU A 229 -6.16 2.05 11.28
N ASP A 230 -5.06 1.93 10.52
CA ASP A 230 -4.86 2.70 9.29
C ASP A 230 -5.96 2.39 8.27
N GLN A 231 -6.36 1.13 8.12
CA GLN A 231 -7.40 0.71 7.19
C GLN A 231 -8.81 1.05 7.68
N ALA A 232 -9.03 1.13 8.99
CA ALA A 232 -10.32 1.53 9.58
C ALA A 232 -10.57 3.03 9.41
N VAL A 233 -9.52 3.84 9.48
CA VAL A 233 -9.62 5.30 9.38
C VAL A 233 -9.56 5.81 7.94
N LEU A 234 -8.79 5.16 7.07
CA LEU A 234 -8.59 5.59 5.68
C LEU A 234 -9.90 5.83 4.90
N PRO A 235 -10.96 4.98 5.00
CA PRO A 235 -12.24 5.23 4.33
C PRO A 235 -12.90 6.53 4.75
N LEU A 236 -12.83 6.86 6.03
CA LEU A 236 -13.41 8.10 6.57
C LEU A 236 -12.71 9.32 5.99
N VAL A 237 -11.37 9.28 5.95
CA VAL A 237 -10.54 10.36 5.37
C VAL A 237 -10.86 10.56 3.90
N ILE A 238 -10.82 9.48 3.12
CA ILE A 238 -11.10 9.49 1.68
C ILE A 238 -12.51 10.05 1.42
N HIS A 239 -13.51 9.53 2.12
CA HIS A 239 -14.89 9.99 1.97
C HIS A 239 -15.06 11.46 2.33
N SER A 240 -14.44 11.92 3.42
CA SER A 240 -14.48 13.32 3.86
C SER A 240 -13.86 14.31 2.88
N LEU A 241 -13.00 13.83 1.98
CA LEU A 241 -12.34 14.61 0.93
C LEU A 241 -13.05 14.47 -0.43
N GLY A 242 -14.27 13.92 -0.45
CA GLY A 242 -15.08 13.74 -1.67
C GLY A 242 -14.68 12.53 -2.51
N GLY A 243 -13.83 11.66 -1.96
CA GLY A 243 -13.42 10.41 -2.59
C GLY A 243 -14.31 9.21 -2.28
N GLY A 244 -13.90 8.04 -2.75
CA GLY A 244 -14.65 6.81 -2.55
C GLY A 244 -13.99 5.61 -3.22
N ARG A 245 -14.82 4.62 -3.61
CA ARG A 245 -14.33 3.43 -4.31
C ARG A 245 -13.64 3.79 -5.62
N PRO A 246 -12.52 3.11 -5.98
CA PRO A 246 -11.86 3.33 -7.26
C PRO A 246 -12.77 2.91 -8.41
N GLY A 247 -12.76 3.71 -9.47
CA GLY A 247 -13.35 3.35 -10.74
C GLY A 247 -12.42 2.47 -11.59
N PRO A 248 -12.92 2.00 -12.76
CA PRO A 248 -12.14 1.16 -13.66
C PRO A 248 -10.86 1.84 -14.19
N GLU A 249 -10.80 3.17 -14.23
CA GLU A 249 -9.63 3.96 -14.61
C GLU A 249 -8.43 3.76 -13.68
N LEU A 250 -8.67 3.34 -12.42
CA LEU A 250 -7.66 3.06 -11.41
C LEU A 250 -7.29 1.56 -11.33
N ALA A 251 -7.91 0.70 -12.14
CA ALA A 251 -7.67 -0.75 -12.10
C ALA A 251 -6.19 -1.13 -12.27
N GLY A 252 -5.42 -0.31 -12.99
CA GLY A 252 -3.98 -0.49 -13.15
C GLY A 252 -3.19 -0.43 -11.84
N LEU A 253 -3.67 0.30 -10.82
CA LEU A 253 -3.04 0.38 -9.49
C LEU A 253 -3.17 -0.91 -8.66
N ASP A 254 -4.13 -1.78 -8.99
CA ASP A 254 -4.26 -3.12 -8.39
C ASP A 254 -4.02 -4.24 -9.43
N GLY A 255 -3.30 -3.92 -10.54
CA GLY A 255 -3.18 -4.82 -11.68
C GLY A 255 -1.91 -4.61 -12.53
N ASP A 256 -2.09 -4.07 -13.75
CA ASP A 256 -1.03 -4.06 -14.77
C ASP A 256 0.07 -3.00 -14.56
N VAL A 257 -0.19 -1.98 -13.75
CA VAL A 257 0.76 -0.88 -13.52
C VAL A 257 1.46 -1.00 -12.18
N THR A 258 0.77 -1.45 -11.14
CA THR A 258 1.39 -1.76 -9.84
C THR A 258 0.93 -3.12 -9.33
N CYS A 259 1.82 -3.82 -8.64
CA CYS A 259 1.56 -5.10 -8.02
C CYS A 259 1.96 -5.06 -6.54
N HIS A 260 1.01 -4.92 -5.62
CA HIS A 260 1.24 -5.05 -4.20
C HIS A 260 1.40 -6.53 -3.84
N TYR A 261 2.64 -7.02 -3.87
CA TYR A 261 2.95 -8.45 -3.75
C TYR A 261 3.05 -8.97 -2.31
N ARG A 262 3.12 -8.08 -1.30
CA ARG A 262 3.20 -8.35 0.15
C ARG A 262 4.46 -9.08 0.59
N ASN A 263 4.84 -10.14 -0.10
CA ASN A 263 6.13 -10.81 0.06
C ASN A 263 6.49 -11.64 -1.18
N LEU A 264 7.78 -11.93 -1.36
CA LEU A 264 8.29 -12.62 -2.55
C LEU A 264 7.68 -14.01 -2.78
N PRO A 265 7.47 -14.88 -1.76
CA PRO A 265 6.80 -16.15 -1.99
C PRO A 265 5.41 -16.04 -2.62
N LEU A 266 4.60 -15.07 -2.19
CA LEU A 266 3.28 -14.83 -2.77
C LEU A 266 3.38 -14.30 -4.20
N LEU A 267 4.35 -13.43 -4.50
CA LEU A 267 4.57 -12.95 -5.85
C LEU A 267 4.81 -14.14 -6.79
N TYR A 268 5.73 -15.04 -6.47
CA TYR A 268 5.98 -16.22 -7.29
C TYR A 268 4.81 -17.18 -7.34
N ALA A 269 4.00 -17.30 -6.30
CA ALA A 269 2.86 -18.20 -6.26
C ALA A 269 1.69 -17.76 -7.13
N ARG A 270 1.37 -16.47 -7.15
CA ARG A 270 0.09 -16.00 -7.70
C ARG A 270 0.17 -15.00 -8.84
N GLU A 271 1.29 -14.26 -8.97
CA GLU A 271 1.37 -13.23 -9.98
C GLU A 271 1.72 -13.80 -11.37
N SER A 272 1.44 -13.05 -12.42
CA SER A 272 1.71 -13.46 -13.79
C SER A 272 3.22 -13.59 -14.08
N ASP A 273 3.58 -14.33 -15.15
CA ASP A 273 4.98 -14.42 -15.59
C ASP A 273 5.57 -13.06 -15.94
N ARG A 274 4.76 -12.15 -16.50
CA ARG A 274 5.17 -10.75 -16.74
C ARG A 274 5.61 -10.04 -15.47
N VAL A 275 4.86 -10.17 -14.38
CA VAL A 275 5.22 -9.53 -13.08
C VAL A 275 6.53 -10.10 -12.55
N ILE A 276 6.72 -11.42 -12.66
CA ILE A 276 7.97 -12.07 -12.25
C ILE A 276 9.15 -11.62 -13.12
N GLU A 277 8.95 -11.47 -14.42
CA GLU A 277 9.99 -10.96 -15.34
C GLU A 277 10.40 -9.54 -14.99
N VAL A 278 9.44 -8.65 -14.70
CA VAL A 278 9.73 -7.29 -14.25
C VAL A 278 10.55 -7.30 -12.95
N LEU A 279 10.17 -8.12 -11.96
CA LEU A 279 10.95 -8.27 -10.72
C LEU A 279 12.39 -8.68 -11.02
N GLU A 280 12.58 -9.74 -11.81
CA GLU A 280 13.89 -10.30 -12.12
C GLU A 280 14.75 -9.32 -12.93
N GLN A 281 14.15 -8.62 -13.90
CA GLN A 281 14.85 -7.59 -14.71
C GLN A 281 15.23 -6.37 -13.87
N ALA A 282 14.32 -5.84 -13.06
CA ALA A 282 14.59 -4.68 -12.20
C ALA A 282 15.69 -4.97 -11.15
N THR A 283 15.80 -6.23 -10.71
CA THR A 283 16.79 -6.65 -9.70
C THR A 283 18.06 -7.28 -10.29
N ALA A 284 18.18 -7.40 -11.64
CA ALA A 284 19.32 -7.99 -12.32
C ALA A 284 20.63 -7.16 -12.25
N PRO A 285 20.63 -5.80 -12.23
CA PRO A 285 21.86 -5.03 -12.21
C PRO A 285 22.77 -5.44 -11.06
N ASN A 286 24.07 -5.61 -11.35
CA ASN A 286 25.03 -6.18 -10.39
C ASN A 286 25.06 -5.47 -9.03
N ARG A 287 24.94 -4.12 -9.02
CA ARG A 287 24.94 -3.33 -7.77
C ARG A 287 23.72 -3.64 -6.90
N ILE A 288 22.53 -3.70 -7.50
CA ILE A 288 21.28 -4.06 -6.82
C ILE A 288 21.36 -5.50 -6.33
N LYS A 289 21.79 -6.41 -7.19
CA LYS A 289 21.97 -7.83 -6.87
C LYS A 289 22.89 -8.06 -5.68
N GLN A 290 24.01 -7.34 -5.57
CA GLN A 290 24.95 -7.47 -4.45
C GLN A 290 24.26 -7.18 -3.11
N VAL A 291 23.47 -6.11 -3.04
CA VAL A 291 22.74 -5.70 -1.84
C VAL A 291 21.57 -6.62 -1.54
N LEU A 292 20.73 -6.93 -2.52
CA LEU A 292 19.57 -7.78 -2.31
C LEU A 292 19.90 -9.25 -1.99
N ARG A 293 21.09 -9.74 -2.36
CA ARG A 293 21.54 -11.09 -1.99
C ARG A 293 21.78 -11.29 -0.49
N GLU A 294 21.92 -10.23 0.27
CA GLU A 294 22.02 -10.31 1.72
C GLU A 294 20.67 -10.68 2.35
N TRP A 295 19.58 -10.29 1.70
CA TRP A 295 18.25 -10.69 2.12
C TRP A 295 17.93 -12.13 1.66
N PHE A 296 17.72 -13.01 2.63
CA PHE A 296 17.57 -14.43 2.38
C PHE A 296 16.46 -14.79 1.38
N PRO A 297 15.24 -14.20 1.45
CA PRO A 297 14.20 -14.46 0.46
C PRO A 297 14.63 -14.11 -0.98
N ALA A 298 15.21 -12.93 -1.20
CA ALA A 298 15.66 -12.52 -2.53
C ALA A 298 16.79 -13.42 -3.05
N ARG A 299 17.78 -13.75 -2.18
CA ARG A 299 18.85 -14.68 -2.54
C ARG A 299 18.31 -16.02 -3.01
N LYS A 300 17.33 -16.58 -2.29
CA LYS A 300 16.75 -17.90 -2.62
C LYS A 300 15.83 -17.85 -3.82
N LEU A 301 14.87 -16.93 -3.82
CA LEU A 301 13.78 -16.96 -4.78
C LEU A 301 14.17 -16.33 -6.13
N ILE A 302 14.87 -15.18 -6.09
CA ILE A 302 15.27 -14.46 -7.30
C ILE A 302 16.59 -15.04 -7.83
N TYR A 303 17.68 -14.92 -7.06
CA TYR A 303 19.03 -15.16 -7.57
C TYR A 303 19.46 -16.63 -7.67
N GLN A 304 18.82 -17.53 -6.90
CA GLN A 304 18.99 -18.98 -7.04
C GLN A 304 17.85 -19.61 -7.88
N GLY A 305 16.93 -18.81 -8.41
CA GLY A 305 15.85 -19.26 -9.28
C GLY A 305 14.75 -20.10 -8.58
N LYS A 306 14.79 -20.22 -7.24
CA LYS A 306 13.87 -21.12 -6.52
C LYS A 306 12.42 -20.67 -6.58
N GLY A 307 12.15 -19.37 -6.80
CA GLY A 307 10.81 -18.88 -7.05
C GLY A 307 10.16 -19.56 -8.26
N ARG A 308 10.85 -19.57 -9.41
CA ARG A 308 10.39 -20.26 -10.63
C ARG A 308 10.44 -21.79 -10.51
N ASP A 309 11.55 -22.33 -9.97
CA ASP A 309 11.79 -23.77 -9.98
C ASP A 309 10.96 -24.53 -8.95
N LYS A 310 10.61 -23.90 -7.82
CA LYS A 310 10.02 -24.58 -6.66
C LYS A 310 8.65 -24.07 -6.26
N ILE A 311 8.40 -22.74 -6.33
CA ILE A 311 7.11 -22.18 -5.92
C ILE A 311 6.11 -22.25 -7.07
N ARG A 312 6.47 -21.76 -8.26
CA ARG A 312 5.55 -21.78 -9.43
C ARG A 312 4.92 -23.15 -9.68
N PRO A 313 5.67 -24.27 -9.75
CA PRO A 313 5.10 -25.58 -10.05
C PRO A 313 4.07 -26.07 -9.03
N ILE A 314 4.14 -25.61 -7.75
CA ILE A 314 3.17 -25.99 -6.71
C ILE A 314 1.76 -25.53 -7.09
N PHE A 315 1.66 -24.40 -7.78
CA PHE A 315 0.39 -23.76 -8.13
C PHE A 315 0.07 -23.88 -9.64
N ALA A 316 0.92 -24.54 -10.42
CA ALA A 316 0.66 -24.77 -11.83
C ALA A 316 -0.45 -25.82 -12.01
N GLY A 317 -1.36 -25.59 -12.96
CA GLY A 317 -2.36 -26.58 -13.37
C GLY A 317 -3.67 -26.60 -12.58
N ALA A 318 -3.84 -25.71 -11.58
CA ALA A 318 -5.12 -25.52 -10.91
C ALA A 318 -5.45 -24.03 -10.76
N PRO A 319 -6.73 -23.66 -10.72
CA PRO A 319 -7.12 -22.30 -10.39
C PRO A 319 -6.57 -21.91 -9.02
N LEU A 320 -5.95 -20.73 -8.94
CA LEU A 320 -5.46 -20.22 -7.66
C LEU A 320 -6.63 -19.91 -6.72
N PRO A 321 -6.48 -20.17 -5.42
CA PRO A 321 -7.43 -19.69 -4.44
C PRO A 321 -7.59 -18.16 -4.53
N SER A 322 -8.82 -17.67 -4.41
CA SER A 322 -9.12 -16.23 -4.42
C SER A 322 -8.50 -15.50 -3.23
N GLN A 323 -8.33 -16.19 -2.11
CA GLN A 323 -7.74 -15.66 -0.88
C GLN A 323 -6.28 -16.08 -0.71
N GLU A 324 -5.49 -15.23 -0.09
CA GLU A 324 -4.07 -15.47 0.21
C GLU A 324 -3.83 -16.59 1.23
N ARG A 325 -4.73 -16.71 2.23
CA ARG A 325 -4.54 -17.64 3.35
C ARG A 325 -4.26 -19.09 2.92
N PRO A 326 -5.02 -19.70 1.98
CA PRO A 326 -4.70 -21.04 1.48
C PRO A 326 -3.34 -21.15 0.82
N ILE A 327 -2.96 -20.15 0.00
CA ILE A 327 -1.65 -20.10 -0.66
C ILE A 327 -0.53 -20.09 0.39
N ARG A 328 -0.67 -19.23 1.41
CA ARG A 328 0.27 -19.13 2.53
C ARG A 328 0.41 -20.45 3.30
N GLN A 329 -0.70 -21.16 3.52
CA GLN A 329 -0.66 -22.47 4.19
C GLN A 329 0.13 -23.50 3.37
N VAL A 330 -0.06 -23.56 2.06
CA VAL A 330 0.70 -24.45 1.18
C VAL A 330 2.19 -24.11 1.21
N LEU A 331 2.54 -22.82 1.07
CA LEU A 331 3.92 -22.36 1.11
C LEU A 331 4.61 -22.68 2.46
N LYS A 332 3.87 -22.59 3.59
CA LYS A 332 4.38 -22.98 4.91
C LYS A 332 4.63 -24.49 5.01
N LYS A 333 3.70 -25.30 4.51
CA LYS A 333 3.82 -26.78 4.51
C LYS A 333 4.96 -27.28 3.63
N THR A 334 5.36 -26.53 2.63
CA THR A 334 6.42 -26.89 1.68
C THR A 334 7.76 -26.18 1.96
N ASP A 335 7.87 -25.49 3.10
CA ASP A 335 9.05 -24.71 3.56
C ASP A 335 9.47 -23.57 2.62
N TRP A 336 8.52 -23.06 1.80
CA TRP A 336 8.76 -21.92 0.91
C TRP A 336 8.18 -20.60 1.41
N TRP A 337 7.65 -20.55 2.63
CA TRP A 337 7.24 -19.31 3.27
C TRP A 337 8.45 -18.55 3.83
N LEU A 338 9.22 -17.94 2.94
CA LEU A 338 10.43 -17.17 3.24
C LEU A 338 10.07 -15.67 3.36
N VAL A 339 10.02 -15.12 4.57
CA VAL A 339 9.61 -13.73 4.89
C VAL A 339 10.63 -13.03 5.76
#